data_68c440248d5c7d039e11859d1d57aa88
#
_entry.id   68c440248d5c7d039e11859d1d57aa88
#
_cell.length_a   1.000
_cell.length_b   1.000
_cell.length_c   1.000
_cell.angle_alpha   90.00
_cell.angle_beta   90.00
_cell.angle_gamma   90.00
#
_symmetry.space_group_name_H-M   'P 1'
#
loop_
_entity.id
_entity.type
_entity.pdbx_description
1 polymer ?
#
loop_
_entity_poly.entity_id
_entity_poly.type
_entity_poly.pdbx_seq_one_letter_code
_entity_poly.pdbx_strand_id
1 'polypeptide(L)'
;MTKATPDFLHSHSEEPHIQRTKEIIKKYPEIKKLMGRNPNTFYYALFIVVLQLGIAFVLRDQSWWMIMIAAFCFGAFANHALFVLIHEFTHNMVFKSRLANLWGGIMCDLANGFPSSVSFRKYHLKHHAFQGHHDIDADLASYWEAKVIGSNFIGKSLWFLLFPVFQGLRPPRLKEVKFQSKWVWINLITLIAFDIVLFMVVGPMAILYLAFSFFFSIGLHPLGARWIQEHYLIAPPQETYSYYGPLNKLAFNVGYHNEHHDFSYVPWNNLPKIREIAPEYYNTLVYHESWTKLILKFIFENEYSLFSRAIRSDKGGIKVSKDSENDFFTGMQSKEKINNPVAG
;
A
#
# COMPACT_ATOMS: atom_id res chain seq x y z
N MET A 1 29.64 -25.45 -10.70
CA MET A 1 29.33 -24.04 -10.43
C MET A 1 28.22 -24.04 -9.40
N THR A 2 28.53 -23.69 -8.16
CA THR A 2 27.53 -23.47 -7.11
C THR A 2 26.68 -22.25 -7.53
N LYS A 3 25.39 -22.45 -7.80
CA LYS A 3 24.47 -21.33 -8.00
C LYS A 3 24.55 -20.46 -6.76
N ALA A 4 24.91 -19.18 -6.93
CA ALA A 4 24.86 -18.21 -5.85
C ALA A 4 23.47 -18.26 -5.20
N THR A 5 23.43 -18.24 -3.88
CA THR A 5 22.16 -18.22 -3.15
C THR A 5 21.42 -16.94 -3.57
N PRO A 6 20.15 -17.00 -3.97
CA PRO A 6 19.39 -15.80 -4.32
C PRO A 6 19.39 -14.81 -3.15
N ASP A 7 19.69 -13.55 -3.43
CA ASP A 7 19.70 -12.46 -2.45
C ASP A 7 19.07 -11.20 -3.06
N PHE A 8 18.71 -10.25 -2.21
CA PHE A 8 18.27 -8.92 -2.63
C PHE A 8 19.39 -8.17 -3.36
N LEU A 9 19.02 -7.25 -4.25
CA LEU A 9 19.98 -6.36 -4.88
C LEU A 9 20.43 -5.30 -3.87
N HIS A 10 21.69 -5.32 -3.48
CA HIS A 10 22.27 -4.28 -2.62
C HIS A 10 22.54 -3.01 -3.43
N SER A 11 21.82 -1.94 -3.13
CA SER A 11 22.01 -0.61 -3.72
C SER A 11 22.81 0.27 -2.80
N HIS A 12 23.85 0.90 -3.35
CA HIS A 12 24.68 1.92 -2.66
C HIS A 12 24.25 3.35 -3.01
N SER A 13 23.29 3.51 -3.92
CA SER A 13 22.75 4.82 -4.29
C SER A 13 21.62 5.23 -3.33
N GLU A 14 21.44 6.54 -3.17
CA GLU A 14 20.21 7.07 -2.58
C GLU A 14 19.00 6.68 -3.44
N GLU A 15 17.83 6.64 -2.82
CA GLU A 15 16.59 6.39 -3.56
C GLU A 15 16.33 7.55 -4.54
N PRO A 16 15.76 7.27 -5.74
CA PRO A 16 15.74 8.26 -6.83
C PRO A 16 14.74 9.41 -6.63
N HIS A 17 13.79 9.29 -5.70
CA HIS A 17 12.67 10.22 -5.57
C HIS A 17 13.08 11.59 -5.05
N ILE A 18 14.00 11.66 -4.07
CA ILE A 18 14.44 12.93 -3.47
C ILE A 18 15.08 13.86 -4.53
N GLN A 19 15.98 13.30 -5.35
CA GLN A 19 16.66 14.07 -6.38
C GLN A 19 15.69 14.51 -7.48
N ARG A 20 14.86 13.57 -7.96
CA ARG A 20 13.87 13.83 -9.01
C ARG A 20 12.86 14.90 -8.57
N THR A 21 12.35 14.83 -7.34
CA THR A 21 11.45 15.85 -6.75
C THR A 21 12.06 17.24 -6.77
N LYS A 22 13.33 17.37 -6.36
CA LYS A 22 14.03 18.67 -6.37
C LYS A 22 14.14 19.25 -7.78
N GLU A 23 14.50 18.44 -8.75
CA GLU A 23 14.62 18.84 -10.16
C GLU A 23 13.28 19.27 -10.73
N ILE A 24 12.22 18.46 -10.51
CA ILE A 24 10.87 18.76 -11.00
C ILE A 24 10.34 20.05 -10.39
N ILE A 25 10.45 20.25 -9.07
CA ILE A 25 9.96 21.48 -8.41
C ILE A 25 10.72 22.72 -8.92
N LYS A 26 12.01 22.58 -9.20
CA LYS A 26 12.81 23.69 -9.74
C LYS A 26 12.33 24.09 -11.14
N LYS A 27 11.97 23.11 -11.98
CA LYS A 27 11.56 23.33 -13.36
C LYS A 27 10.06 23.65 -13.48
N TYR A 28 9.22 23.02 -12.66
CA TYR A 28 7.75 23.10 -12.67
C TYR A 28 7.21 23.46 -11.27
N PRO A 29 7.43 24.67 -10.78
CA PRO A 29 7.02 25.07 -9.43
C PRO A 29 5.50 25.05 -9.22
N GLU A 30 4.70 25.07 -10.29
CA GLU A 30 3.24 24.96 -10.29
C GLU A 30 2.73 23.62 -9.75
N ILE A 31 3.52 22.56 -9.75
CA ILE A 31 3.16 21.26 -9.15
C ILE A 31 2.80 21.42 -7.67
N LYS A 32 3.41 22.39 -6.97
CA LYS A 32 3.05 22.69 -5.58
C LYS A 32 1.56 23.04 -5.39
N LYS A 33 0.88 23.55 -6.43
CA LYS A 33 -0.57 23.86 -6.41
C LYS A 33 -1.44 22.61 -6.44
N LEU A 34 -0.89 21.45 -6.83
CA LEU A 34 -1.59 20.17 -6.81
C LEU A 34 -1.61 19.54 -5.42
N MET A 35 -0.69 19.97 -4.54
CA MET A 35 -0.59 19.49 -3.15
C MET A 35 -1.79 19.98 -2.34
N GLY A 36 -2.24 19.16 -1.40
CA GLY A 36 -3.29 19.56 -0.49
C GLY A 36 -4.22 18.43 -0.10
N ARG A 37 -5.50 18.77 0.09
CA ARG A 37 -6.51 17.83 0.57
C ARG A 37 -7.67 17.74 -0.41
N ASN A 38 -8.22 16.52 -0.50
CA ASN A 38 -9.45 16.25 -1.23
C ASN A 38 -10.51 15.68 -0.26
N PRO A 39 -11.35 16.54 0.36
CA PRO A 39 -12.40 16.08 1.28
C PRO A 39 -13.44 15.16 0.63
N ASN A 40 -13.62 15.23 -0.68
CA ASN A 40 -14.54 14.36 -1.42
C ASN A 40 -14.16 12.88 -1.30
N THR A 41 -12.90 12.58 -1.03
CA THR A 41 -12.40 11.23 -0.76
C THR A 41 -13.20 10.53 0.36
N PHE A 42 -13.65 11.28 1.37
CA PHE A 42 -14.50 10.72 2.44
C PHE A 42 -15.83 10.19 1.92
N TYR A 43 -16.47 10.90 1.01
CA TYR A 43 -17.77 10.48 0.46
C TYR A 43 -17.63 9.23 -0.43
N TYR A 44 -16.53 9.12 -1.18
CA TYR A 44 -16.22 7.89 -1.92
C TYR A 44 -15.99 6.72 -0.97
N ALA A 45 -15.21 6.92 0.10
CA ALA A 45 -14.97 5.88 1.10
C ALA A 45 -16.26 5.43 1.77
N LEU A 46 -17.08 6.36 2.22
CA LEU A 46 -18.39 6.06 2.84
C LEU A 46 -19.31 5.31 1.88
N PHE A 47 -19.41 5.76 0.62
CA PHE A 47 -20.21 5.08 -0.39
C PHE A 47 -19.78 3.63 -0.59
N ILE A 48 -18.46 3.37 -0.71
CA ILE A 48 -17.94 2.03 -0.93
C ILE A 48 -18.15 1.16 0.32
N VAL A 49 -18.00 1.71 1.53
CA VAL A 49 -18.31 0.99 2.77
C VAL A 49 -19.77 0.55 2.79
N VAL A 50 -20.69 1.47 2.52
CA VAL A 50 -22.14 1.17 2.47
C VAL A 50 -22.46 0.16 1.37
N LEU A 51 -21.85 0.30 0.20
CA LEU A 51 -22.00 -0.64 -0.92
C LEU A 51 -21.55 -2.05 -0.53
N GLN A 52 -20.37 -2.21 0.07
CA GLN A 52 -19.84 -3.50 0.50
C GLN A 52 -20.74 -4.18 1.54
N LEU A 53 -21.22 -3.43 2.53
CA LEU A 53 -22.13 -3.94 3.54
C LEU A 53 -23.51 -4.27 2.95
N GLY A 54 -23.98 -3.48 2.00
CA GLY A 54 -25.21 -3.76 1.24
C GLY A 54 -25.10 -5.04 0.44
N ILE A 55 -23.98 -5.27 -0.26
CA ILE A 55 -23.73 -6.52 -0.99
C ILE A 55 -23.68 -7.71 -0.01
N ALA A 56 -22.97 -7.57 1.11
CA ALA A 56 -22.88 -8.58 2.15
C ALA A 56 -24.28 -8.97 2.68
N PHE A 57 -25.16 -7.98 2.89
CA PHE A 57 -26.54 -8.20 3.31
C PHE A 57 -27.37 -8.93 2.24
N VAL A 58 -27.27 -8.54 0.97
CA VAL A 58 -27.99 -9.20 -0.14
C VAL A 58 -27.55 -10.64 -0.32
N LEU A 59 -26.27 -10.92 -0.09
CA LEU A 59 -25.68 -12.25 -0.27
C LEU A 59 -25.82 -13.17 0.96
N ARG A 60 -26.42 -12.73 2.07
CA ARG A 60 -26.42 -13.43 3.35
C ARG A 60 -26.98 -14.86 3.32
N ASP A 61 -27.93 -15.12 2.40
CA ASP A 61 -28.62 -16.42 2.27
C ASP A 61 -28.07 -17.23 1.07
N GLN A 62 -26.98 -16.78 0.44
CA GLN A 62 -26.38 -17.45 -0.71
C GLN A 62 -25.38 -18.53 -0.28
N SER A 63 -25.11 -19.47 -1.20
CA SER A 63 -24.11 -20.51 -0.97
C SER A 63 -22.68 -19.92 -0.97
N TRP A 64 -21.76 -20.53 -0.22
CA TRP A 64 -20.38 -20.06 -0.07
C TRP A 64 -19.63 -19.86 -1.41
N TRP A 65 -19.90 -20.68 -2.43
CA TRP A 65 -19.26 -20.54 -3.73
C TRP A 65 -19.77 -19.33 -4.52
N MET A 66 -21.08 -18.99 -4.38
CA MET A 66 -21.62 -17.75 -4.96
C MET A 66 -21.01 -16.52 -4.29
N ILE A 67 -20.84 -16.58 -2.98
CA ILE A 67 -20.16 -15.54 -2.20
C ILE A 67 -18.72 -15.37 -2.66
N MET A 68 -18.00 -16.48 -2.88
CA MET A 68 -16.63 -16.45 -3.38
C MET A 68 -16.56 -15.80 -4.78
N ILE A 69 -17.47 -16.13 -5.70
CA ILE A 69 -17.55 -15.50 -7.02
C ILE A 69 -17.85 -14.01 -6.91
N ALA A 70 -18.84 -13.63 -6.10
CA ALA A 70 -19.18 -12.22 -5.89
C ALA A 70 -18.02 -11.45 -5.24
N ALA A 71 -17.32 -12.05 -4.28
CA ALA A 71 -16.15 -11.47 -3.67
C ALA A 71 -15.00 -11.27 -4.68
N PHE A 72 -14.77 -12.23 -5.58
CA PHE A 72 -13.76 -12.10 -6.63
C PHE A 72 -14.15 -11.03 -7.66
N CYS A 73 -15.40 -11.08 -8.19
CA CYS A 73 -15.81 -10.22 -9.30
C CYS A 73 -16.12 -8.77 -8.88
N PHE A 74 -16.54 -8.53 -7.63
CA PHE A 74 -16.98 -7.21 -7.14
C PHE A 74 -16.30 -6.82 -5.84
N GLY A 75 -16.32 -7.67 -4.84
CA GLY A 75 -15.80 -7.39 -3.51
C GLY A 75 -14.31 -7.03 -3.51
N ALA A 76 -13.51 -7.72 -4.30
CA ALA A 76 -12.08 -7.46 -4.45
C ALA A 76 -11.79 -6.03 -4.92
N PHE A 77 -12.54 -5.54 -5.91
CA PHE A 77 -12.36 -4.17 -6.42
C PHE A 77 -12.76 -3.12 -5.38
N ALA A 78 -13.88 -3.34 -4.69
CA ALA A 78 -14.35 -2.42 -3.66
C ALA A 78 -13.38 -2.38 -2.45
N ASN A 79 -12.91 -3.54 -1.98
CA ASN A 79 -11.92 -3.60 -0.90
C ASN A 79 -10.57 -3.02 -1.30
N HIS A 80 -10.11 -3.26 -2.54
CA HIS A 80 -8.89 -2.63 -3.05
C HIS A 80 -9.03 -1.11 -3.09
N ALA A 81 -10.17 -0.60 -3.56
CA ALA A 81 -10.47 0.82 -3.56
C ALA A 81 -10.46 1.40 -2.13
N LEU A 82 -11.09 0.72 -1.14
CA LEU A 82 -11.03 1.12 0.26
C LEU A 82 -9.60 1.13 0.80
N PHE A 83 -8.78 0.15 0.43
CA PHE A 83 -7.37 0.13 0.84
C PHE A 83 -6.59 1.33 0.28
N VAL A 84 -6.85 1.72 -0.97
CA VAL A 84 -6.28 2.94 -1.55
C VAL A 84 -6.80 4.21 -0.85
N LEU A 85 -8.06 4.26 -0.46
CA LEU A 85 -8.60 5.40 0.30
C LEU A 85 -8.05 5.44 1.74
N ILE A 86 -7.76 4.29 2.38
CA ILE A 86 -6.99 4.22 3.63
C ILE A 86 -5.61 4.87 3.45
N HIS A 87 -4.97 4.68 2.30
CA HIS A 87 -3.70 5.33 1.98
C HIS A 87 -3.83 6.86 1.93
N GLU A 88 -4.91 7.41 1.36
CA GLU A 88 -5.19 8.86 1.37
C GLU A 88 -5.39 9.40 2.80
N PHE A 89 -6.13 8.67 3.65
CA PHE A 89 -6.26 8.99 5.08
C PHE A 89 -4.90 8.91 5.80
N THR A 90 -4.06 7.96 5.42
CA THR A 90 -2.70 7.79 5.96
C THR A 90 -1.86 9.04 5.73
N HIS A 91 -1.89 9.61 4.54
CA HIS A 91 -1.16 10.84 4.20
C HIS A 91 -1.84 12.13 4.67
N ASN A 92 -2.94 12.06 5.42
CA ASN A 92 -3.75 13.21 5.87
C ASN A 92 -4.28 14.09 4.71
N MET A 93 -4.54 13.50 3.57
CA MET A 93 -4.99 14.20 2.36
C MET A 93 -6.52 14.35 2.28
N VAL A 94 -7.27 13.89 3.30
CA VAL A 94 -8.74 14.03 3.33
C VAL A 94 -9.17 15.17 4.24
N PHE A 95 -8.80 15.13 5.51
CA PHE A 95 -9.20 16.13 6.50
C PHE A 95 -8.02 16.93 7.05
N LYS A 96 -8.28 18.14 7.56
CA LYS A 96 -7.28 18.92 8.33
C LYS A 96 -6.92 18.23 9.64
N SER A 97 -7.90 17.62 10.30
CA SER A 97 -7.72 16.90 11.56
C SER A 97 -7.09 15.54 11.32
N ARG A 98 -5.94 15.28 11.95
CA ARG A 98 -5.29 13.96 11.93
C ARG A 98 -6.18 12.87 12.54
N LEU A 99 -6.92 13.24 13.62
CA LEU A 99 -7.85 12.33 14.27
C LEU A 99 -8.99 11.94 13.33
N ALA A 100 -9.52 12.88 12.56
CA ALA A 100 -10.56 12.60 11.57
C ALA A 100 -10.06 11.67 10.45
N ASN A 101 -8.82 11.86 9.98
CA ASN A 101 -8.21 10.93 9.02
C ASN A 101 -8.03 9.52 9.62
N LEU A 102 -7.62 9.43 10.88
CA LEU A 102 -7.46 8.14 11.57
C LEU A 102 -8.80 7.39 11.64
N TRP A 103 -9.88 8.06 12.07
CA TRP A 103 -11.22 7.47 12.10
C TRP A 103 -11.78 7.15 10.71
N GLY A 104 -11.45 7.96 9.68
CA GLY A 104 -11.78 7.65 8.29
C GLY A 104 -11.14 6.36 7.82
N GLY A 105 -9.89 6.10 8.17
CA GLY A 105 -9.21 4.83 7.92
C GLY A 105 -9.86 3.66 8.65
N ILE A 106 -10.17 3.81 9.94
CA ILE A 106 -10.87 2.78 10.75
C ILE A 106 -12.26 2.47 10.16
N MET A 107 -12.99 3.49 9.69
CA MET A 107 -14.27 3.30 9.01
C MET A 107 -14.13 2.40 7.77
N CYS A 108 -13.08 2.59 6.97
CA CYS A 108 -12.81 1.73 5.82
C CYS A 108 -12.51 0.28 6.22
N ASP A 109 -11.82 0.06 7.35
CA ASP A 109 -11.53 -1.28 7.87
C ASP A 109 -12.79 -2.07 8.18
N LEU A 110 -13.91 -1.43 8.56
CA LEU A 110 -15.17 -2.11 8.85
C LEU A 110 -15.69 -2.93 7.65
N ALA A 111 -15.57 -2.38 6.44
CA ALA A 111 -15.96 -3.09 5.23
C ALA A 111 -14.83 -3.93 4.63
N ASN A 112 -13.56 -3.64 4.97
CA ASN A 112 -12.45 -4.51 4.63
C ASN A 112 -12.40 -5.80 5.47
N GLY A 113 -13.04 -5.83 6.65
CA GLY A 113 -13.03 -6.99 7.53
C GLY A 113 -11.66 -7.30 8.15
N PHE A 114 -10.73 -6.33 8.15
CA PHE A 114 -9.38 -6.49 8.68
C PHE A 114 -8.83 -5.16 9.27
N PRO A 115 -8.23 -5.15 10.48
CA PRO A 115 -7.81 -3.93 11.16
C PRO A 115 -6.47 -3.41 10.64
N SER A 116 -6.46 -2.96 9.39
CA SER A 116 -5.23 -2.61 8.66
C SER A 116 -4.81 -1.15 8.77
N SER A 117 -5.77 -0.22 8.83
CA SER A 117 -5.52 1.21 8.57
C SER A 117 -4.51 1.87 9.49
N VAL A 118 -4.59 1.57 10.80
CA VAL A 118 -3.69 2.17 11.80
C VAL A 118 -2.27 1.62 11.69
N SER A 119 -2.12 0.30 11.52
CA SER A 119 -0.82 -0.33 11.33
C SER A 119 -0.23 0.04 9.98
N PHE A 120 -1.03 0.02 8.91
CA PHE A 120 -0.61 0.47 7.58
C PHE A 120 -0.06 1.89 7.62
N ARG A 121 -0.77 2.86 8.26
CA ARG A 121 -0.29 4.23 8.41
C ARG A 121 1.13 4.28 8.98
N LYS A 122 1.38 3.49 10.01
CA LYS A 122 2.66 3.47 10.70
C LYS A 122 3.80 2.94 9.82
N TYR A 123 3.54 1.84 9.11
CA TYR A 123 4.54 1.18 8.27
C TYR A 123 4.74 1.90 6.94
N HIS A 124 3.66 2.36 6.33
CA HIS A 124 3.71 3.04 5.04
C HIS A 124 4.47 4.38 5.07
N LEU A 125 4.27 5.18 6.12
CA LEU A 125 5.04 6.41 6.30
C LEU A 125 6.53 6.14 6.59
N LYS A 126 6.85 4.99 7.20
CA LYS A 126 8.24 4.54 7.35
C LYS A 126 8.82 4.03 6.02
N HIS A 127 8.00 3.34 5.20
CA HIS A 127 8.39 2.93 3.87
C HIS A 127 8.81 4.14 3.01
N HIS A 128 8.01 5.21 2.93
CA HIS A 128 8.40 6.44 2.22
C HIS A 128 9.70 7.06 2.75
N ALA A 129 9.90 7.04 4.06
CA ALA A 129 11.10 7.65 4.66
C ALA A 129 12.34 6.77 4.56
N PHE A 130 12.19 5.44 4.44
CA PHE A 130 13.26 4.46 4.54
C PHE A 130 13.11 3.32 3.51
N GLN A 131 12.71 3.68 2.29
CA GLN A 131 12.53 2.71 1.21
C GLN A 131 13.79 1.87 0.99
N GLY A 132 13.64 0.55 1.00
CA GLY A 132 14.72 -0.39 0.82
C GLY A 132 15.52 -0.72 2.08
N HIS A 133 15.24 -0.11 3.24
CA HIS A 133 15.88 -0.46 4.51
C HIS A 133 15.20 -1.66 5.15
N HIS A 134 15.79 -2.85 5.00
CA HIS A 134 15.17 -4.12 5.37
C HIS A 134 14.67 -4.20 6.82
N ASP A 135 15.34 -3.55 7.77
CA ASP A 135 14.99 -3.55 9.20
C ASP A 135 13.87 -2.57 9.55
N ILE A 136 13.45 -1.69 8.62
CA ILE A 136 12.47 -0.61 8.86
C ILE A 136 11.32 -0.66 7.86
N ASP A 137 11.60 -1.04 6.61
CA ASP A 137 10.64 -1.08 5.52
C ASP A 137 9.84 -2.39 5.55
N ALA A 138 8.55 -2.30 5.93
CA ALA A 138 7.63 -3.44 5.99
C ALA A 138 7.19 -3.95 4.61
N ASP A 139 7.45 -3.17 3.55
CA ASP A 139 7.09 -3.57 2.19
C ASP A 139 8.04 -4.63 1.62
N LEU A 140 9.24 -4.73 2.16
CA LEU A 140 10.17 -5.80 1.82
C LEU A 140 9.75 -7.14 2.42
N ALA A 141 9.86 -8.21 1.63
CA ALA A 141 9.71 -9.57 2.14
C ALA A 141 10.80 -9.89 3.18
N SER A 142 10.49 -10.74 4.15
CA SER A 142 11.50 -11.27 5.05
C SER A 142 12.39 -12.27 4.32
N TYR A 143 13.66 -12.43 4.72
CA TYR A 143 14.57 -13.41 4.11
C TYR A 143 14.02 -14.85 4.15
N TRP A 144 13.38 -15.23 5.27
CA TRP A 144 12.76 -16.55 5.39
C TRP A 144 11.57 -16.69 4.41
N GLU A 145 10.74 -15.64 4.27
CA GLU A 145 9.62 -15.61 3.35
C GLU A 145 10.10 -15.80 1.90
N ALA A 146 11.10 -15.03 1.48
CA ALA A 146 11.66 -15.12 0.14
C ALA A 146 12.29 -16.49 -0.15
N LYS A 147 12.98 -17.10 0.84
CA LYS A 147 13.57 -18.44 0.71
C LYS A 147 12.52 -19.54 0.60
N VAL A 148 11.46 -19.50 1.42
CA VAL A 148 10.40 -20.51 1.42
C VAL A 148 9.58 -20.45 0.13
N ILE A 149 9.27 -19.26 -0.35
CA ILE A 149 8.48 -19.05 -1.57
C ILE A 149 9.30 -19.44 -2.82
N GLY A 150 10.59 -19.09 -2.86
CA GLY A 150 11.45 -19.36 -4.00
C GLY A 150 11.03 -18.62 -5.27
N SER A 151 11.43 -19.21 -6.44
CA SER A 151 11.17 -18.62 -7.76
C SER A 151 10.15 -19.39 -8.61
N ASN A 152 9.68 -20.57 -8.16
CA ASN A 152 8.76 -21.39 -8.91
C ASN A 152 7.31 -20.88 -8.85
N PHE A 153 6.51 -21.28 -9.84
CA PHE A 153 5.14 -20.80 -9.99
C PHE A 153 4.21 -21.20 -8.82
N ILE A 154 4.41 -22.40 -8.23
CA ILE A 154 3.58 -22.88 -7.11
C ILE A 154 3.81 -22.01 -5.88
N GLY A 155 5.08 -21.81 -5.50
CA GLY A 155 5.44 -20.97 -4.35
C GLY A 155 4.89 -19.54 -4.50
N LYS A 156 5.08 -18.93 -5.68
CA LYS A 156 4.59 -17.56 -5.95
C LYS A 156 3.06 -17.47 -5.97
N SER A 157 2.37 -18.46 -6.51
CA SER A 157 0.90 -18.53 -6.47
C SER A 157 0.38 -18.67 -5.05
N LEU A 158 0.99 -19.52 -4.23
CA LEU A 158 0.65 -19.67 -2.81
C LEU A 158 0.97 -18.41 -2.02
N TRP A 159 2.06 -17.72 -2.36
CA TRP A 159 2.37 -16.43 -1.74
C TRP A 159 1.28 -15.38 -2.02
N PHE A 160 0.82 -15.25 -3.27
CA PHE A 160 -0.30 -14.36 -3.57
C PHE A 160 -1.58 -14.80 -2.87
N LEU A 161 -1.90 -16.08 -2.86
CA LEU A 161 -3.10 -16.59 -2.19
C LEU A 161 -3.10 -16.25 -0.69
N LEU A 162 -1.93 -16.35 -0.04
CA LEU A 162 -1.74 -16.10 1.39
C LEU A 162 -1.09 -14.74 1.68
N PHE A 163 -1.08 -13.83 0.72
CA PHE A 163 -0.40 -12.53 0.86
C PHE A 163 -0.78 -11.77 2.12
N PRO A 164 -2.07 -11.67 2.54
CA PRO A 164 -2.42 -11.00 3.78
C PRO A 164 -1.73 -11.59 5.02
N VAL A 165 -1.52 -12.92 5.03
CA VAL A 165 -0.84 -13.61 6.13
C VAL A 165 0.66 -13.25 6.13
N PHE A 166 1.32 -13.34 5.00
CA PHE A 166 2.74 -12.97 4.88
C PHE A 166 2.97 -11.51 5.26
N GLN A 167 2.12 -10.61 4.77
CA GLN A 167 2.18 -9.18 5.10
C GLN A 167 2.00 -8.93 6.61
N GLY A 168 1.08 -9.66 7.27
CA GLY A 168 0.85 -9.59 8.70
C GLY A 168 2.01 -10.13 9.55
N LEU A 169 2.85 -11.01 8.99
CA LEU A 169 4.02 -11.58 9.67
C LEU A 169 5.30 -10.72 9.54
N ARG A 170 5.31 -9.69 8.70
CA ARG A 170 6.48 -8.81 8.52
C ARG A 170 6.74 -7.85 9.67
N PRO A 171 5.74 -7.19 10.28
CA PRO A 171 5.94 -6.23 11.35
C PRO A 171 6.80 -6.70 12.53
N PRO A 172 6.71 -7.94 13.02
CA PRO A 172 7.52 -8.41 14.15
C PRO A 172 9.04 -8.38 13.91
N ARG A 173 9.51 -8.39 12.65
CA ARG A 173 10.96 -8.29 12.34
C ARG A 173 11.50 -6.88 12.44
N LEU A 174 10.62 -5.87 12.41
CA LEU A 174 11.03 -4.46 12.31
C LEU A 174 11.51 -3.96 13.67
N LYS A 175 12.77 -3.54 13.73
CA LYS A 175 13.43 -3.17 14.99
C LYS A 175 12.98 -1.80 15.51
N GLU A 176 12.63 -0.88 14.61
CA GLU A 176 12.41 0.53 14.95
C GLU A 176 10.93 0.95 14.93
N VAL A 177 10.03 0.00 14.74
CA VAL A 177 8.59 0.27 14.65
C VAL A 177 7.86 -0.54 15.72
N LYS A 178 7.39 0.10 16.78
CA LYS A 178 6.55 -0.59 17.78
C LYS A 178 5.25 -1.03 17.12
N PHE A 179 5.02 -2.34 17.08
CA PHE A 179 3.80 -2.92 16.54
C PHE A 179 2.57 -2.44 17.32
N GLN A 180 2.65 -2.46 18.66
CA GLN A 180 1.52 -2.14 19.54
C GLN A 180 1.44 -0.64 19.82
N SER A 181 0.24 -0.08 19.70
CA SER A 181 -0.14 1.24 20.19
C SER A 181 -1.61 1.23 20.61
N LYS A 182 -2.03 2.19 21.44
CA LYS A 182 -3.45 2.31 21.82
C LYS A 182 -4.40 2.35 20.63
N TRP A 183 -3.98 2.95 19.51
CA TRP A 183 -4.79 3.08 18.32
C TRP A 183 -4.92 1.77 17.53
N VAL A 184 -3.90 0.92 17.54
CA VAL A 184 -4.00 -0.44 16.98
C VAL A 184 -5.03 -1.25 17.76
N TRP A 185 -5.03 -1.14 19.10
CA TRP A 185 -6.04 -1.80 19.93
C TRP A 185 -7.44 -1.22 19.73
N ILE A 186 -7.59 0.11 19.62
CA ILE A 186 -8.88 0.76 19.30
C ILE A 186 -9.40 0.24 17.98
N ASN A 187 -8.57 0.21 16.93
CA ASN A 187 -8.97 -0.30 15.62
C ASN A 187 -9.41 -1.77 15.71
N LEU A 188 -8.62 -2.62 16.34
CA LEU A 188 -8.93 -4.04 16.52
C LEU A 188 -10.24 -4.25 17.28
N ILE A 189 -10.42 -3.57 18.42
CA ILE A 189 -11.64 -3.68 19.24
C ILE A 189 -12.87 -3.17 18.46
N THR A 190 -12.73 -2.04 17.74
CA THR A 190 -13.80 -1.48 16.92
C THR A 190 -14.22 -2.46 15.84
N LEU A 191 -13.26 -3.08 15.15
CA LEU A 191 -13.57 -4.08 14.12
C LEU A 191 -14.22 -5.32 14.70
N ILE A 192 -13.65 -5.91 15.77
CA ILE A 192 -14.23 -7.11 16.40
C ILE A 192 -15.67 -6.84 16.87
N ALA A 193 -15.91 -5.68 17.49
CA ALA A 193 -17.27 -5.32 17.92
C ALA A 193 -18.22 -5.21 16.74
N PHE A 194 -17.77 -4.58 15.64
CA PHE A 194 -18.53 -4.46 14.41
C PHE A 194 -18.82 -5.84 13.78
N ASP A 195 -17.81 -6.72 13.67
CA ASP A 195 -17.95 -8.04 13.09
C ASP A 195 -18.90 -8.92 13.89
N ILE A 196 -18.90 -8.82 15.22
CA ILE A 196 -19.88 -9.50 16.09
C ILE A 196 -21.28 -9.02 15.76
N VAL A 197 -21.50 -7.70 15.68
CA VAL A 197 -22.82 -7.13 15.32
C VAL A 197 -23.22 -7.58 13.91
N LEU A 198 -22.31 -7.52 12.94
CA LEU A 198 -22.58 -7.95 11.56
C LEU A 198 -22.95 -9.45 11.51
N PHE A 199 -22.22 -10.28 12.25
CA PHE A 199 -22.54 -11.72 12.36
C PHE A 199 -23.91 -11.96 12.97
N MET A 200 -24.26 -11.27 14.05
CA MET A 200 -25.55 -11.42 14.73
C MET A 200 -26.73 -10.90 13.91
N VAL A 201 -26.55 -9.81 13.17
CA VAL A 201 -27.64 -9.14 12.43
C VAL A 201 -27.80 -9.67 11.01
N VAL A 202 -26.68 -9.95 10.33
CA VAL A 202 -26.68 -10.35 8.92
C VAL A 202 -26.35 -11.82 8.74
N GLY A 203 -25.45 -12.37 9.57
CA GLY A 203 -25.11 -13.79 9.54
C GLY A 203 -23.67 -14.07 9.05
N PRO A 204 -23.25 -15.36 9.10
CA PRO A 204 -21.88 -15.78 8.80
C PRO A 204 -21.45 -15.53 7.35
N MET A 205 -22.39 -15.57 6.39
CA MET A 205 -22.07 -15.38 4.98
C MET A 205 -21.64 -13.95 4.66
N ALA A 206 -22.10 -12.95 5.44
CA ALA A 206 -21.61 -11.58 5.33
C ALA A 206 -20.13 -11.46 5.70
N ILE A 207 -19.73 -12.10 6.81
CA ILE A 207 -18.30 -12.16 7.23
C ILE A 207 -17.47 -12.88 6.18
N LEU A 208 -17.97 -14.01 5.64
CA LEU A 208 -17.28 -14.78 4.61
C LEU A 208 -17.06 -13.94 3.33
N TYR A 209 -18.06 -13.15 2.92
CA TYR A 209 -17.95 -12.25 1.78
C TYR A 209 -16.87 -11.19 1.99
N LEU A 210 -16.86 -10.53 3.15
CA LEU A 210 -15.82 -9.53 3.46
C LEU A 210 -14.43 -10.16 3.52
N ALA A 211 -14.29 -11.34 4.14
CA ALA A 211 -13.03 -12.06 4.21
C ALA A 211 -12.51 -12.45 2.82
N PHE A 212 -13.32 -13.06 1.95
CA PHE A 212 -12.90 -13.36 0.58
C PHE A 212 -12.59 -12.10 -0.23
N SER A 213 -13.41 -11.04 -0.07
CA SER A 213 -13.16 -9.76 -0.73
C SER A 213 -11.80 -9.18 -0.35
N PHE A 214 -11.44 -9.24 0.94
CA PHE A 214 -10.14 -8.81 1.43
C PHE A 214 -8.99 -9.65 0.85
N PHE A 215 -9.08 -10.99 0.93
CA PHE A 215 -8.04 -11.87 0.40
C PHE A 215 -7.81 -11.67 -1.10
N PHE A 216 -8.87 -11.53 -1.88
CA PHE A 216 -8.74 -11.28 -3.32
C PHE A 216 -8.23 -9.86 -3.63
N SER A 217 -8.62 -8.85 -2.86
CA SER A 217 -8.28 -7.45 -3.14
C SER A 217 -6.77 -7.17 -3.15
N ILE A 218 -5.99 -7.95 -2.40
CA ILE A 218 -4.53 -7.80 -2.25
C ILE A 218 -3.75 -9.07 -2.58
N GLY A 219 -4.45 -10.18 -2.88
CA GLY A 219 -3.88 -11.51 -3.08
C GLY A 219 -3.89 -11.99 -4.52
N LEU A 220 -4.29 -13.26 -4.72
CA LEU A 220 -4.32 -13.91 -6.04
C LEU A 220 -5.50 -13.41 -6.88
N HIS A 221 -5.36 -12.22 -7.38
CA HIS A 221 -6.28 -11.49 -8.24
C HIS A 221 -5.46 -10.48 -9.08
N PRO A 222 -5.91 -10.02 -10.25
CA PRO A 222 -5.19 -8.98 -11.01
C PRO A 222 -4.79 -7.75 -10.19
N LEU A 223 -5.59 -7.35 -9.20
CA LEU A 223 -5.30 -6.25 -8.29
C LEU A 223 -4.07 -6.49 -7.40
N GLY A 224 -3.78 -7.76 -7.06
CA GLY A 224 -2.58 -8.12 -6.30
C GLY A 224 -1.26 -7.82 -7.01
N ALA A 225 -1.30 -7.68 -8.36
CA ALA A 225 -0.14 -7.23 -9.12
C ALA A 225 0.39 -5.86 -8.69
N ARG A 226 -0.43 -5.04 -8.01
CA ARG A 226 -0.02 -3.76 -7.47
C ARG A 226 1.24 -3.90 -6.59
N TRP A 227 1.31 -4.93 -5.74
CA TRP A 227 2.47 -5.17 -4.87
C TRP A 227 3.77 -5.47 -5.63
N ILE A 228 3.65 -6.05 -6.83
CA ILE A 228 4.81 -6.26 -7.72
C ILE A 228 5.13 -4.98 -8.48
N GLN A 229 4.10 -4.29 -8.99
CA GLN A 229 4.26 -3.08 -9.78
C GLN A 229 5.03 -1.99 -9.03
N GLU A 230 4.77 -1.83 -7.73
CA GLU A 230 5.28 -0.70 -6.97
C GLU A 230 6.83 -0.68 -6.94
N HIS A 231 7.49 -1.78 -6.56
CA HIS A 231 8.92 -1.77 -6.27
C HIS A 231 9.70 -3.02 -6.67
N TYR A 232 9.12 -3.98 -7.43
CA TYR A 232 9.89 -5.12 -7.87
C TYR A 232 10.73 -4.78 -9.10
N LEU A 233 12.00 -5.21 -9.10
CA LEU A 233 12.98 -4.94 -10.15
C LEU A 233 12.64 -5.71 -11.43
N ILE A 234 11.70 -5.18 -12.21
CA ILE A 234 11.31 -5.74 -13.52
C ILE A 234 12.25 -5.26 -14.63
N ALA A 235 12.81 -4.06 -14.48
CA ALA A 235 13.79 -3.46 -15.40
C ALA A 235 14.87 -2.71 -14.61
N PRO A 236 15.84 -3.42 -13.99
CA PRO A 236 16.93 -2.77 -13.25
C PRO A 236 17.72 -1.81 -14.16
N PRO A 237 18.25 -0.69 -13.63
CA PRO A 237 18.32 -0.31 -12.21
C PRO A 237 17.09 0.42 -11.65
N GLN A 238 15.99 0.57 -12.41
CA GLN A 238 14.80 1.25 -11.94
C GLN A 238 14.14 0.46 -10.79
N GLU A 239 13.80 1.15 -9.70
CA GLU A 239 13.33 0.54 -8.45
C GLU A 239 11.86 0.83 -8.13
N THR A 240 11.25 1.79 -8.81
CA THR A 240 9.85 2.19 -8.63
C THR A 240 9.18 2.30 -9.97
N TYR A 241 7.97 1.77 -10.07
CA TYR A 241 7.23 1.69 -11.33
C TYR A 241 5.81 2.21 -11.16
N SER A 242 5.34 2.97 -12.16
CA SER A 242 3.94 3.36 -12.26
C SER A 242 3.16 2.38 -13.16
N TYR A 243 1.85 2.36 -12.96
CA TYR A 243 0.89 1.66 -13.80
C TYR A 243 -0.07 2.68 -14.42
N TYR A 244 -0.18 2.66 -15.74
CA TYR A 244 -1.04 3.60 -16.48
C TYR A 244 -2.20 2.92 -17.22
N GLY A 245 -2.63 1.77 -16.73
CA GLY A 245 -3.74 1.02 -17.33
C GLY A 245 -5.11 1.40 -16.78
N PRO A 246 -6.18 0.80 -17.34
CA PRO A 246 -7.56 1.19 -17.08
C PRO A 246 -8.04 0.96 -15.65
N LEU A 247 -7.42 0.02 -14.89
CA LEU A 247 -7.80 -0.24 -13.50
C LEU A 247 -7.49 0.92 -12.56
N ASN A 248 -6.65 1.90 -12.96
CA ASN A 248 -6.45 3.14 -12.20
C ASN A 248 -7.77 3.87 -11.90
N LYS A 249 -8.75 3.81 -12.80
CA LYS A 249 -10.06 4.44 -12.59
C LYS A 249 -10.81 3.84 -11.39
N LEU A 250 -10.69 2.52 -11.18
CA LEU A 250 -11.31 1.81 -10.05
C LEU A 250 -10.45 1.87 -8.80
N ALA A 251 -9.13 2.02 -8.97
CA ALA A 251 -8.15 2.01 -7.91
C ALA A 251 -7.67 3.42 -7.52
N PHE A 252 -8.47 4.46 -7.75
CA PHE A 252 -8.16 5.85 -7.35
C PHE A 252 -6.73 6.26 -7.69
N ASN A 253 -6.29 5.99 -8.92
CA ASN A 253 -4.97 6.36 -9.45
C ASN A 253 -3.76 5.87 -8.63
N VAL A 254 -3.92 4.85 -7.79
CA VAL A 254 -2.81 4.30 -7.00
C VAL A 254 -1.64 3.80 -7.86
N GLY A 255 -1.91 3.48 -9.13
CA GLY A 255 -0.87 3.09 -10.08
C GLY A 255 0.11 4.20 -10.45
N TYR A 256 -0.21 5.48 -10.22
CA TYR A 256 0.74 6.61 -10.39
C TYR A 256 1.74 6.64 -9.22
N HIS A 257 2.50 5.58 -9.07
CA HIS A 257 3.28 5.30 -7.87
C HIS A 257 4.61 6.07 -7.84
N ASN A 258 5.28 6.29 -8.99
CA ASN A 258 6.44 7.17 -9.08
C ASN A 258 6.06 8.60 -8.69
N GLU A 259 4.93 9.09 -9.24
CA GLU A 259 4.41 10.42 -8.97
C GLU A 259 4.02 10.58 -7.50
N HIS A 260 3.46 9.52 -6.90
CA HIS A 260 3.14 9.51 -5.49
C HIS A 260 4.37 9.52 -4.58
N HIS A 261 5.41 8.76 -4.90
CA HIS A 261 6.66 8.78 -4.13
C HIS A 261 7.39 10.10 -4.25
N ASP A 262 7.37 10.74 -5.43
CA ASP A 262 7.93 12.08 -5.62
C ASP A 262 7.13 13.15 -4.86
N PHE A 263 5.80 13.03 -4.83
CA PHE A 263 4.88 14.04 -4.30
C PHE A 263 3.79 13.43 -3.42
N SER A 264 4.17 12.85 -2.29
CA SER A 264 3.27 12.12 -1.38
C SER A 264 2.17 12.96 -0.72
N TYR A 265 2.18 14.28 -0.91
CA TYR A 265 1.14 15.23 -0.47
C TYR A 265 0.17 15.63 -1.60
N VAL A 266 0.29 15.05 -2.78
CA VAL A 266 -0.66 15.25 -3.89
C VAL A 266 -1.73 14.16 -3.82
N PRO A 267 -3.02 14.53 -3.64
CA PRO A 267 -4.10 13.55 -3.51
C PRO A 267 -4.34 12.82 -4.84
N TRP A 268 -4.90 11.61 -4.74
CA TRP A 268 -5.10 10.66 -5.82
C TRP A 268 -5.66 11.27 -7.12
N ASN A 269 -6.58 12.21 -7.03
CA ASN A 269 -7.23 12.85 -8.19
C ASN A 269 -6.33 13.80 -8.98
N ASN A 270 -5.22 14.22 -8.38
CA ASN A 270 -4.24 15.11 -9.00
C ASN A 270 -2.94 14.40 -9.44
N LEU A 271 -2.71 13.15 -9.06
CA LEU A 271 -1.51 12.40 -9.45
C LEU A 271 -1.29 12.35 -10.97
N PRO A 272 -2.32 12.11 -11.82
CA PRO A 272 -2.13 12.14 -13.28
C PRO A 272 -1.58 13.46 -13.82
N LYS A 273 -1.96 14.58 -13.19
CA LYS A 273 -1.52 15.92 -13.62
C LYS A 273 -0.02 16.14 -13.43
N ILE A 274 0.62 15.44 -12.48
CA ILE A 274 2.08 15.53 -12.29
C ILE A 274 2.78 15.04 -13.56
N ARG A 275 2.37 13.87 -14.08
CA ARG A 275 2.90 13.33 -15.34
C ARG A 275 2.61 14.23 -16.55
N GLU A 276 1.42 14.84 -16.58
CA GLU A 276 1.04 15.78 -17.66
C GLU A 276 1.91 17.05 -17.64
N ILE A 277 2.27 17.55 -16.45
CA ILE A 277 3.11 18.77 -16.30
C ILE A 277 4.58 18.48 -16.56
N ALA A 278 5.09 17.32 -16.12
CA ALA A 278 6.50 16.97 -16.17
C ALA A 278 6.74 15.64 -16.95
N PRO A 279 6.27 15.51 -18.20
CA PRO A 279 6.25 14.23 -18.92
C PRO A 279 7.63 13.64 -19.15
N GLU A 280 8.68 14.45 -19.29
CA GLU A 280 10.05 13.99 -19.52
C GLU A 280 10.65 13.24 -18.34
N TYR A 281 10.11 13.42 -17.12
CA TYR A 281 10.55 12.69 -15.92
C TYR A 281 9.85 11.34 -15.75
N TYR A 282 8.68 11.15 -16.36
CA TYR A 282 7.86 9.94 -16.17
C TYR A 282 7.70 9.10 -17.42
N ASN A 283 7.63 9.70 -18.61
CA ASN A 283 7.49 8.97 -19.87
C ASN A 283 8.78 8.25 -20.30
N THR A 284 9.92 8.60 -19.73
CA THR A 284 11.21 7.92 -19.94
C THR A 284 11.42 6.72 -19.02
N LEU A 285 10.60 6.59 -17.98
CA LEU A 285 10.64 5.45 -17.07
C LEU A 285 9.90 4.26 -17.66
N VAL A 286 10.33 3.06 -17.29
CA VAL A 286 9.56 1.83 -17.54
C VAL A 286 8.31 1.84 -16.66
N TYR A 287 7.17 1.53 -17.25
CA TYR A 287 5.88 1.47 -16.56
C TYR A 287 5.06 0.25 -16.98
N HIS A 288 4.01 -0.04 -16.27
CA HIS A 288 3.10 -1.15 -16.55
C HIS A 288 1.78 -0.64 -17.13
N GLU A 289 1.20 -1.38 -18.08
CA GLU A 289 -0.11 -1.10 -18.67
C GLU A 289 -1.17 -2.14 -18.30
N SER A 290 -0.74 -3.28 -17.75
CA SER A 290 -1.64 -4.37 -17.39
C SER A 290 -1.18 -5.09 -16.12
N TRP A 291 -1.95 -4.95 -15.04
CA TRP A 291 -1.74 -5.73 -13.83
C TRP A 291 -1.92 -7.24 -14.04
N THR A 292 -2.87 -7.63 -14.90
CA THR A 292 -3.04 -9.05 -15.25
C THR A 292 -1.80 -9.63 -15.91
N LYS A 293 -1.21 -8.93 -16.90
CA LYS A 293 0.04 -9.39 -17.53
C LYS A 293 1.18 -9.44 -16.51
N LEU A 294 1.26 -8.45 -15.63
CA LEU A 294 2.33 -8.35 -14.64
C LEU A 294 2.27 -9.49 -13.62
N ILE A 295 1.08 -9.82 -13.07
CA ILE A 295 0.96 -10.92 -12.10
C ILE A 295 1.28 -12.27 -12.76
N LEU A 296 0.83 -12.50 -14.00
CA LEU A 296 1.15 -13.71 -14.75
C LEU A 296 2.66 -13.78 -15.04
N LYS A 297 3.27 -12.68 -15.48
CA LYS A 297 4.71 -12.58 -15.69
C LYS A 297 5.47 -12.96 -14.41
N PHE A 298 5.14 -12.33 -13.28
CA PHE A 298 5.80 -12.60 -12.02
C PHE A 298 5.63 -14.06 -11.57
N ILE A 299 4.43 -14.64 -11.71
CA ILE A 299 4.16 -16.02 -11.28
C ILE A 299 4.92 -17.02 -12.15
N PHE A 300 4.91 -16.88 -13.46
CA PHE A 300 5.42 -17.92 -14.38
C PHE A 300 6.89 -17.75 -14.79
N GLU A 301 7.46 -16.55 -14.72
CA GLU A 301 8.88 -16.33 -15.07
C GLU A 301 9.78 -16.53 -13.84
N ASN A 302 10.63 -17.55 -13.87
CA ASN A 302 11.49 -17.94 -12.74
C ASN A 302 12.63 -16.95 -12.43
N GLU A 303 12.87 -15.97 -13.30
CA GLU A 303 13.83 -14.89 -13.06
C GLU A 303 13.37 -13.92 -11.96
N TYR A 304 12.06 -13.82 -11.75
CA TYR A 304 11.47 -12.97 -10.70
C TYR A 304 11.16 -13.80 -9.45
N SER A 305 11.50 -13.23 -8.31
CA SER A 305 11.21 -13.81 -6.99
C SER A 305 11.00 -12.69 -5.97
N LEU A 306 10.75 -13.05 -4.72
CA LEU A 306 10.65 -12.04 -3.64
C LEU A 306 12.00 -11.35 -3.38
N PHE A 307 13.12 -11.91 -3.84
CA PHE A 307 14.43 -11.24 -3.84
C PHE A 307 14.60 -10.19 -4.93
N SER A 308 13.70 -10.09 -5.90
CA SER A 308 13.76 -9.08 -6.97
C SER A 308 13.39 -7.68 -6.42
N ARG A 309 14.10 -7.22 -5.40
CA ARG A 309 13.95 -5.93 -4.71
C ARG A 309 15.32 -5.33 -4.40
N ALA A 310 15.42 -3.99 -4.42
CA ALA A 310 16.61 -3.30 -3.94
C ALA A 310 16.55 -3.13 -2.42
N ILE A 311 17.68 -3.38 -1.75
CA ILE A 311 17.85 -3.07 -0.33
C ILE A 311 19.04 -2.14 -0.11
N ARG A 312 18.98 -1.36 0.97
CA ARG A 312 19.99 -0.38 1.39
C ARG A 312 20.38 -0.62 2.83
N SER A 313 21.70 -0.56 3.11
CA SER A 313 22.23 -0.67 4.47
C SER A 313 22.35 0.68 5.16
N ASP A 314 22.65 1.74 4.39
CA ASP A 314 22.98 3.07 4.91
C ASP A 314 22.01 4.14 4.38
N LYS A 315 21.42 4.88 5.28
CA LYS A 315 20.71 6.12 5.00
C LYS A 315 21.41 7.24 5.79
N GLY A 316 22.55 7.71 5.26
CA GLY A 316 23.19 8.96 5.65
C GLY A 316 23.29 9.28 7.14
N GLY A 317 23.44 8.26 8.01
CA GLY A 317 23.57 8.45 9.45
C GLY A 317 22.30 8.97 10.16
N ILE A 318 21.14 8.99 9.51
CA ILE A 318 19.87 9.37 10.15
C ILE A 318 19.46 8.28 11.11
N LYS A 319 19.79 8.45 12.40
CA LYS A 319 19.21 7.64 13.47
C LYS A 319 17.73 8.00 13.61
N VAL A 320 16.86 7.00 13.54
CA VAL A 320 15.46 7.19 13.90
C VAL A 320 15.43 7.51 15.40
N SER A 321 14.98 8.71 15.79
CA SER A 321 14.98 9.10 17.19
C SER A 321 13.96 8.26 17.96
N LYS A 322 14.33 7.78 19.16
CA LYS A 322 13.43 7.05 20.05
C LYS A 322 12.20 7.88 20.44
N ASP A 323 12.32 9.22 20.44
CA ASP A 323 11.23 10.14 20.76
C ASP A 323 10.13 10.19 19.68
N SER A 324 10.47 9.88 18.42
CA SER A 324 9.45 9.75 17.36
C SER A 324 8.53 8.54 17.56
N GLU A 325 8.89 7.60 18.42
CA GLU A 325 8.09 6.43 18.75
C GLU A 325 7.02 6.71 19.81
N ASN A 326 7.30 7.62 20.76
CA ASN A 326 6.41 7.90 21.88
C ASN A 326 5.32 8.90 21.51
N ASP A 327 5.56 9.74 20.51
CA ASP A 327 4.62 10.75 20.06
C ASP A 327 4.24 10.54 18.60
N PHE A 328 3.29 9.65 18.39
CA PHE A 328 2.73 9.31 17.07
C PHE A 328 2.24 10.55 16.29
N PHE A 329 1.98 11.67 16.99
CA PHE A 329 1.48 12.90 16.38
C PHE A 329 2.54 14.00 16.28
N THR A 330 3.45 14.15 17.23
CA THR A 330 4.47 15.23 17.27
C THR A 330 5.78 14.85 16.62
N GLY A 331 6.19 13.59 16.69
CA GLY A 331 7.45 13.11 16.10
C GLY A 331 7.53 13.27 14.58
N MET A 332 6.40 13.27 13.88
CA MET A 332 6.35 13.52 12.44
C MET A 332 6.58 15.00 12.08
N GLN A 333 6.11 15.95 12.92
CA GLN A 333 6.30 17.38 12.66
C GLN A 333 7.75 17.84 12.80
N SER A 334 8.50 17.25 13.74
CA SER A 334 9.92 17.61 13.94
C SER A 334 10.82 17.14 12.80
N LYS A 335 10.50 16.02 12.14
CA LYS A 335 11.28 15.47 10.99
C LYS A 335 10.88 16.08 9.65
N GLU A 336 9.61 16.47 9.46
CA GLU A 336 9.21 17.26 8.28
C GLU A 336 9.95 18.61 8.24
N LYS A 337 10.24 19.24 9.38
CA LYS A 337 11.04 20.46 9.44
C LYS A 337 12.53 20.24 9.11
N ILE A 338 13.09 19.08 9.45
CA ILE A 338 14.51 18.76 9.17
C ILE A 338 14.71 18.33 7.71
N ASN A 339 13.73 17.65 7.11
CA ASN A 339 13.81 17.18 5.73
C ASN A 339 13.20 18.14 4.69
N ASN A 340 12.69 19.30 5.10
CA ASN A 340 12.15 20.30 4.19
C ASN A 340 12.81 21.67 4.44
N PRO A 341 14.04 21.91 3.91
CA PRO A 341 14.76 23.17 4.05
C PRO A 341 14.12 24.33 3.26
N VAL A 342 12.94 24.13 2.67
CA VAL A 342 12.23 25.13 1.84
C VAL A 342 10.96 25.67 2.51
N ALA A 343 10.72 25.40 3.81
CA ALA A 343 9.63 25.99 4.57
C ALA A 343 10.18 26.99 5.59
N GLY A 344 10.85 28.03 5.08
CA GLY A 344 11.22 29.25 5.78
C GLY A 344 10.75 30.44 4.94
#